data_b2075b616cf54c8362695835598ae5e9
#
_entry.id   b2075b616cf54c8362695835598ae5e9
#
_cell.length_a   1.000
_cell.length_b   1.000
_cell.length_c   1.000
_cell.angle_alpha   90.00
_cell.angle_beta   90.00
_cell.angle_gamma   90.00
#
_symmetry.space_group_name_H-M   'P 1'
#
loop_
_entity.id
_entity.type
_entity.pdbx_description
1 polymer ?
#
loop_
_entity_poly.entity_id
_entity_poly.type
_entity_poly.pdbx_seq_one_letter_code
_entity_poly.pdbx_strand_id
1 'polypeptide(L)'
;MHILPDLEALEKQFSITDGLVVVGVHSAKFSNERDSKKLLSAVQRYNIKHPVVNDPTLSTWRELGISCWPTLAMIGPTGELLAVFVGEGHRNELILYVDVALTYFKSLGKISKSDIPLQLARHLLPATANGILLFPGKVEVFQNEQGEWLVVADTGNNRILVIDTTGNVQHVIGGCNPGFKDGNFKNAKFNAPHGVCILDTSIYVADNENHAIRKIDLVKKTVTTVAGTGVQGHDYVGGKVGKDQALSSPWDLAIYRHKYEKSTVPVLLIAVAGTHQIWALFLEDTTWWKNREYKAGVCVAIVGSGREENRNNSYPHAAGLAQPSGLTVVQEKKVAFFADSESSAIRCIDLQNGRVSAVCGANRNPADLHDYGDSDGAQYAAKLQHPLGVTWHSKENAVYVADTYNHKIKRIDVTTGFCKTMYGNGKPDEKFLFDEPSGIAISSERDLLYVADTNNHAVKVIDIKKETITTLLVKISTIEVDSSPETIYTFDTAICEKGGELNILFDVTFSERDLKLNSEAPQKWIVNLPKNSSGWTAVAQKGELSNPISIKVPEGNGSHEIQVTLDIVACKTTECLPKRLLVLYRIDQKAGASNVVTEKKQLIVK
;
A
#
# COMPACT_ATOMS: atom_id res chain seq x y z
N MET A 1 -0.18 11.81 11.32
CA MET A 1 0.03 10.38 11.02
C MET A 1 1.34 9.85 11.58
N HIS A 2 2.36 10.67 11.74
CA HIS A 2 3.67 10.25 12.28
C HIS A 2 3.63 9.76 13.74
N ILE A 3 2.57 10.09 14.49
CA ILE A 3 2.37 9.60 15.87
C ILE A 3 1.82 8.18 15.95
N LEU A 4 1.18 7.65 14.89
CA LEU A 4 0.54 6.34 14.92
C LEU A 4 1.51 5.18 15.24
N PRO A 5 2.76 5.16 14.72
CA PRO A 5 3.74 4.14 15.12
C PRO A 5 4.11 4.17 16.60
N ASP A 6 4.13 5.35 17.22
CA ASP A 6 4.42 5.50 18.64
C ASP A 6 3.25 5.00 19.50
N LEU A 7 2.01 5.29 19.09
CA LEU A 7 0.80 4.76 19.73
C LEU A 7 0.70 3.25 19.56
N GLU A 8 0.99 2.71 18.39
CA GLU A 8 1.00 1.25 18.17
C GLU A 8 2.04 0.54 19.06
N ALA A 9 3.22 1.14 19.23
CA ALA A 9 4.24 0.60 20.12
C ALA A 9 3.79 0.63 21.59
N LEU A 10 3.11 1.70 22.01
CA LEU A 10 2.53 1.83 23.34
C LEU A 10 1.45 0.77 23.58
N GLU A 11 0.51 0.60 22.64
CA GLU A 11 -0.57 -0.39 22.72
C GLU A 11 -0.09 -1.84 22.65
N LYS A 12 1.08 -2.10 22.04
CA LYS A 12 1.75 -3.41 22.08
C LYS A 12 2.37 -3.72 23.45
N GLN A 13 2.86 -2.69 24.13
CA GLN A 13 3.50 -2.84 25.43
C GLN A 13 2.50 -2.87 26.59
N PHE A 14 1.44 -2.07 26.50
CA PHE A 14 0.40 -1.95 27.52
C PHE A 14 -0.97 -2.22 26.89
N SER A 15 -1.59 -3.28 27.32
CA SER A 15 -2.91 -3.68 26.82
C SER A 15 -4.06 -3.00 27.59
N ILE A 16 -5.27 -3.12 27.09
CA ILE A 16 -6.49 -2.68 27.79
C ILE A 16 -6.62 -3.42 29.13
N THR A 17 -6.24 -4.70 29.17
CA THR A 17 -6.26 -5.50 30.41
C THR A 17 -5.20 -5.06 31.42
N ASP A 18 -4.16 -4.34 30.99
CA ASP A 18 -3.21 -3.69 31.89
C ASP A 18 -3.75 -2.37 32.46
N GLY A 19 -4.80 -1.83 31.86
CA GLY A 19 -5.50 -0.62 32.29
C GLY A 19 -5.27 0.61 31.41
N LEU A 20 -4.59 0.46 30.24
CA LEU A 20 -4.40 1.56 29.30
C LEU A 20 -5.47 1.52 28.21
N VAL A 21 -6.11 2.66 27.96
CA VAL A 21 -6.96 2.87 26.79
C VAL A 21 -6.45 4.08 26.03
N VAL A 22 -6.11 3.89 24.76
CA VAL A 22 -5.82 4.99 23.84
C VAL A 22 -7.13 5.40 23.17
N VAL A 23 -7.39 6.70 23.07
CA VAL A 23 -8.54 7.27 22.35
C VAL A 23 -8.03 8.36 21.43
N GLY A 24 -8.22 8.20 20.13
CA GLY A 24 -7.95 9.25 19.15
C GLY A 24 -9.06 10.30 19.15
N VAL A 25 -8.70 11.58 19.25
CA VAL A 25 -9.64 12.69 19.03
C VAL A 25 -9.19 13.43 17.77
N HIS A 26 -9.97 13.25 16.71
CA HIS A 26 -9.65 13.83 15.40
C HIS A 26 -10.22 15.24 15.31
N SER A 27 -9.37 16.22 15.59
CA SER A 27 -9.67 17.64 15.43
C SER A 27 -9.13 18.09 14.06
N ALA A 28 -10.04 18.24 13.09
CA ALA A 28 -9.72 18.39 11.69
C ALA A 28 -8.97 19.68 11.33
N LYS A 29 -7.83 19.59 10.64
CA LYS A 29 -7.13 20.71 10.01
C LYS A 29 -7.85 21.11 8.72
N PHE A 30 -8.08 20.15 7.84
CA PHE A 30 -8.67 20.37 6.52
C PHE A 30 -10.20 20.21 6.54
N SER A 31 -10.88 20.88 5.59
CA SER A 31 -12.35 20.80 5.51
C SER A 31 -12.86 19.39 5.17
N ASN A 32 -12.13 18.64 4.34
CA ASN A 32 -12.45 17.27 3.98
C ASN A 32 -12.49 16.34 5.20
N GLU A 33 -11.61 16.56 6.17
CA GLU A 33 -11.45 15.70 7.35
C GLU A 33 -12.58 15.85 8.38
N ARG A 34 -13.46 16.87 8.23
CA ARG A 34 -14.61 17.08 9.14
C ARG A 34 -15.71 16.07 8.95
N ASP A 35 -15.75 15.42 7.77
CA ASP A 35 -16.76 14.41 7.46
C ASP A 35 -16.41 13.08 8.15
N SER A 36 -17.36 12.56 8.96
CA SER A 36 -17.17 11.31 9.69
C SER A 36 -16.96 10.09 8.78
N LYS A 37 -17.48 10.10 7.53
CA LYS A 37 -17.21 9.02 6.56
C LYS A 37 -15.76 9.06 6.08
N LYS A 38 -15.20 10.25 5.89
CA LYS A 38 -13.78 10.42 5.53
C LYS A 38 -12.86 10.02 6.67
N LEU A 39 -13.21 10.40 7.89
CA LEU A 39 -12.52 9.93 9.08
C LEU A 39 -12.56 8.41 9.18
N LEU A 40 -13.72 7.77 8.97
CA LEU A 40 -13.82 6.30 8.96
C LEU A 40 -12.91 5.68 7.89
N SER A 41 -12.90 6.23 6.67
CA SER A 41 -12.01 5.77 5.60
C SER A 41 -10.53 5.88 5.99
N ALA A 42 -10.14 6.95 6.69
CA ALA A 42 -8.78 7.11 7.21
C ALA A 42 -8.46 6.08 8.31
N VAL A 43 -9.37 5.86 9.26
CA VAL A 43 -9.22 4.83 10.31
C VAL A 43 -9.04 3.45 9.69
N GLN A 44 -9.79 3.12 8.64
CA GLN A 44 -9.70 1.86 7.92
C GLN A 44 -8.39 1.74 7.11
N ARG A 45 -8.00 2.82 6.44
CA ARG A 45 -6.78 2.88 5.62
C ARG A 45 -5.51 2.71 6.46
N TYR A 46 -5.42 3.43 7.58
CA TYR A 46 -4.28 3.37 8.50
C TYR A 46 -4.39 2.23 9.53
N ASN A 47 -5.44 1.42 9.45
CA ASN A 47 -5.67 0.29 10.35
C ASN A 47 -5.60 0.66 11.84
N ILE A 48 -6.15 1.82 12.19
CA ILE A 48 -6.20 2.31 13.57
C ILE A 48 -7.07 1.37 14.40
N LYS A 49 -6.55 0.90 15.53
CA LYS A 49 -7.17 -0.14 16.36
C LYS A 49 -7.91 0.43 17.56
N HIS A 50 -7.50 1.59 18.06
CA HIS A 50 -8.15 2.27 19.17
C HIS A 50 -9.39 3.05 18.73
N PRO A 51 -10.31 3.36 19.64
CA PRO A 51 -11.47 4.21 19.35
C PRO A 51 -11.05 5.58 18.86
N VAL A 52 -11.79 6.11 17.87
CA VAL A 52 -11.56 7.46 17.34
C VAL A 52 -12.85 8.27 17.43
N VAL A 53 -12.76 9.46 17.99
CA VAL A 53 -13.84 10.45 18.10
C VAL A 53 -13.61 11.54 17.06
N ASN A 54 -14.65 11.93 16.34
CA ASN A 54 -14.61 13.06 15.42
C ASN A 54 -14.94 14.36 16.18
N ASP A 55 -14.03 15.33 16.12
CA ASP A 55 -14.21 16.70 16.64
C ASP A 55 -14.25 17.72 15.49
N PRO A 56 -15.30 17.70 14.62
CA PRO A 56 -15.35 18.46 13.38
C PRO A 56 -15.42 19.98 13.58
N THR A 57 -15.81 20.41 14.77
CA THR A 57 -15.94 21.83 15.14
C THR A 57 -14.79 22.34 15.98
N LEU A 58 -13.81 21.50 16.30
CA LEU A 58 -12.69 21.82 17.19
C LEU A 58 -13.17 22.21 18.61
N SER A 59 -14.26 21.63 19.10
CA SER A 59 -14.79 21.93 20.44
C SER A 59 -13.87 21.36 21.51
N THR A 60 -13.54 20.08 21.42
CA THR A 60 -12.62 19.41 22.35
C THR A 60 -11.23 20.02 22.30
N TRP A 61 -10.76 20.37 21.09
CA TRP A 61 -9.51 21.09 20.88
C TRP A 61 -9.42 22.38 21.69
N ARG A 62 -10.48 23.22 21.63
CA ARG A 62 -10.53 24.49 22.36
C ARG A 62 -10.67 24.31 23.87
N GLU A 63 -11.54 23.39 24.31
CA GLU A 63 -11.77 23.12 25.72
C GLU A 63 -10.53 22.61 26.43
N LEU A 64 -9.72 21.79 25.76
CA LEU A 64 -8.46 21.27 26.29
C LEU A 64 -7.27 22.23 26.08
N GLY A 65 -7.47 23.37 25.41
CA GLY A 65 -6.41 24.35 25.14
C GLY A 65 -5.31 23.84 24.23
N ILE A 66 -5.64 22.92 23.30
CA ILE A 66 -4.68 22.35 22.37
C ILE A 66 -4.25 23.41 21.36
N SER A 67 -2.96 23.46 21.04
CA SER A 67 -2.36 24.44 20.13
C SER A 67 -1.60 23.83 18.96
N CYS A 68 -1.34 22.52 19.01
CA CYS A 68 -0.50 21.83 18.03
C CYS A 68 -0.97 20.39 17.78
N TRP A 69 -0.83 19.90 16.55
CA TRP A 69 -0.96 18.49 16.18
C TRP A 69 0.43 17.83 16.07
N PRO A 70 0.61 16.62 16.60
CA PRO A 70 -0.23 15.96 17.56
C PRO A 70 -0.05 16.53 18.98
N THR A 71 -1.04 16.36 19.84
CA THR A 71 -0.92 16.55 21.30
C THR A 71 -1.49 15.31 21.98
N LEU A 72 -0.74 14.75 22.93
CA LEU A 72 -1.17 13.61 23.74
C LEU A 72 -1.45 14.08 25.17
N ALA A 73 -2.67 13.88 25.64
CA ALA A 73 -3.07 14.16 27.02
C ALA A 73 -3.24 12.84 27.78
N MET A 74 -2.50 12.66 28.84
CA MET A 74 -2.61 11.50 29.73
C MET A 74 -3.56 11.79 30.85
N ILE A 75 -4.64 11.03 30.94
CA ILE A 75 -5.73 11.21 31.88
C ILE A 75 -5.73 10.04 32.86
N GLY A 76 -5.80 10.32 34.15
CA GLY A 76 -5.90 9.32 35.20
C GLY A 76 -7.31 8.76 35.37
N PRO A 77 -7.47 7.72 36.22
CA PRO A 77 -8.73 6.96 36.35
C PRO A 77 -9.91 7.80 36.93
N THR A 78 -9.66 8.93 37.53
CA THR A 78 -10.71 9.83 38.07
C THR A 78 -10.91 11.08 37.21
N GLY A 79 -10.29 11.13 36.02
CA GLY A 79 -10.41 12.23 35.05
C GLY A 79 -9.37 13.33 35.23
N GLU A 80 -8.40 13.16 36.13
CA GLU A 80 -7.31 14.11 36.34
C GLU A 80 -6.30 14.10 35.19
N LEU A 81 -5.86 15.29 34.77
CA LEU A 81 -4.79 15.43 33.79
C LEU A 81 -3.43 15.13 34.45
N LEU A 82 -2.75 14.10 34.00
CA LEU A 82 -1.46 13.65 34.54
C LEU A 82 -0.27 14.26 33.78
N ALA A 83 -0.34 14.30 32.46
CA ALA A 83 0.72 14.83 31.61
C ALA A 83 0.16 15.28 30.25
N VAL A 84 0.90 16.17 29.57
CA VAL A 84 0.63 16.60 28.19
C VAL A 84 1.94 16.57 27.41
N PHE A 85 1.92 15.92 26.24
CA PHE A 85 3.04 15.85 25.33
C PHE A 85 2.63 16.59 24.05
N VAL A 86 3.35 17.65 23.69
CA VAL A 86 3.04 18.51 22.54
C VAL A 86 4.03 18.24 21.41
N GLY A 87 3.52 17.88 20.25
CA GLY A 87 4.34 17.53 19.09
C GLY A 87 4.71 16.04 19.03
N GLU A 88 5.68 15.73 18.21
CA GLU A 88 6.16 14.37 17.93
C GLU A 88 7.45 14.04 18.72
N GLY A 89 7.87 12.76 18.70
CA GLY A 89 9.16 12.33 19.24
C GLY A 89 9.17 12.00 20.74
N HIS A 90 8.02 11.91 21.39
CA HIS A 90 7.88 11.63 22.82
C HIS A 90 7.72 10.15 23.19
N ARG A 91 8.00 9.23 22.27
CA ARG A 91 7.76 7.79 22.45
C ARG A 91 8.30 7.22 23.77
N ASN A 92 9.57 7.48 24.06
CA ASN A 92 10.23 6.92 25.26
C ASN A 92 9.68 7.53 26.56
N GLU A 93 9.42 8.85 26.56
CA GLU A 93 8.82 9.54 27.68
C GLU A 93 7.39 9.03 27.92
N LEU A 94 6.60 8.91 26.86
CA LEU A 94 5.22 8.40 26.94
C LEU A 94 5.16 7.00 27.54
N ILE A 95 6.02 6.08 27.09
CA ILE A 95 6.12 4.72 27.64
C ILE A 95 6.46 4.76 29.13
N LEU A 96 7.45 5.58 29.53
CA LEU A 96 7.84 5.71 30.93
C LEU A 96 6.71 6.26 31.80
N TYR A 97 6.05 7.33 31.37
CA TYR A 97 4.94 7.93 32.14
C TYR A 97 3.76 6.97 32.28
N VAL A 98 3.41 6.22 31.23
CA VAL A 98 2.34 5.21 31.26
C VAL A 98 2.70 4.09 32.24
N ASP A 99 3.93 3.58 32.21
CA ASP A 99 4.39 2.52 33.12
C ASP A 99 4.30 2.95 34.57
N VAL A 100 4.78 4.15 34.88
CA VAL A 100 4.71 4.74 36.24
C VAL A 100 3.27 4.91 36.70
N ALA A 101 2.40 5.46 35.82
CA ALA A 101 0.99 5.69 36.18
C ALA A 101 0.24 4.38 36.39
N LEU A 102 0.41 3.39 35.52
CA LEU A 102 -0.21 2.07 35.69
C LEU A 102 0.25 1.41 36.98
N THR A 103 1.54 1.48 37.30
CA THR A 103 2.09 0.94 38.56
C THR A 103 1.47 1.64 39.77
N TYR A 104 1.40 2.96 39.75
CA TYR A 104 0.83 3.76 40.84
C TYR A 104 -0.65 3.46 41.05
N PHE A 105 -1.49 3.56 40.00
CA PHE A 105 -2.92 3.35 40.12
C PHE A 105 -3.30 1.89 40.38
N LYS A 106 -2.48 0.94 39.95
CA LYS A 106 -2.62 -0.47 40.28
C LYS A 106 -2.38 -0.71 41.77
N SER A 107 -1.39 -0.04 42.38
CA SER A 107 -1.14 -0.10 43.85
C SER A 107 -2.29 0.45 44.69
N LEU A 108 -3.06 1.39 44.14
CA LEU A 108 -4.25 1.97 44.73
C LEU A 108 -5.55 1.20 44.46
N GLY A 109 -5.49 0.11 43.70
CA GLY A 109 -6.68 -0.66 43.28
C GLY A 109 -7.63 0.09 42.36
N LYS A 110 -7.16 1.11 41.63
CA LYS A 110 -7.97 1.97 40.76
C LYS A 110 -7.96 1.54 39.27
N ILE A 111 -7.29 0.45 38.93
CA ILE A 111 -7.29 -0.10 37.55
C ILE A 111 -8.45 -1.08 37.40
N SER A 112 -9.35 -0.81 36.45
CA SER A 112 -10.39 -1.76 36.05
C SER A 112 -9.80 -2.83 35.12
N LYS A 113 -10.27 -4.05 35.30
CA LYS A 113 -9.95 -5.18 34.37
C LYS A 113 -11.06 -5.45 33.38
N SER A 114 -11.94 -4.49 33.14
CA SER A 114 -13.05 -4.64 32.22
C SER A 114 -12.52 -4.69 30.79
N ASP A 115 -12.95 -5.72 30.05
CA ASP A 115 -12.68 -5.79 28.61
C ASP A 115 -13.48 -4.71 27.88
N ILE A 116 -12.80 -3.96 27.02
CA ILE A 116 -13.44 -3.08 26.05
C ILE A 116 -13.40 -3.80 24.70
N PRO A 117 -14.57 -4.18 24.12
CA PRO A 117 -14.60 -4.89 22.86
C PRO A 117 -14.20 -3.94 21.73
N LEU A 118 -12.92 -3.94 21.35
CA LEU A 118 -12.41 -3.19 20.21
C LEU A 118 -12.49 -4.07 18.96
N GLN A 119 -13.41 -3.72 18.05
CA GLN A 119 -13.46 -4.34 16.72
C GLN A 119 -12.82 -3.41 15.69
N LEU A 120 -11.97 -3.98 14.83
CA LEU A 120 -11.33 -3.20 13.78
C LEU A 120 -12.39 -2.66 12.81
N ALA A 121 -12.35 -1.36 12.52
CA ALA A 121 -13.27 -0.71 11.59
C ALA A 121 -13.16 -1.25 10.15
N ARG A 122 -12.12 -2.01 9.83
CA ARG A 122 -11.95 -2.66 8.51
C ARG A 122 -13.07 -3.63 8.13
N HIS A 123 -13.76 -4.24 9.11
CA HIS A 123 -14.91 -5.11 8.82
C HIS A 123 -16.13 -4.33 8.28
N LEU A 124 -16.15 -3.00 8.45
CA LEU A 124 -17.17 -2.12 7.90
C LEU A 124 -16.88 -1.68 6.45
N LEU A 125 -15.74 -2.10 5.87
CA LEU A 125 -15.46 -1.83 4.46
C LEU A 125 -16.54 -2.51 3.61
N PRO A 126 -17.17 -1.77 2.68
CA PRO A 126 -18.11 -2.38 1.76
C PRO A 126 -17.39 -3.51 1.02
N ALA A 127 -18.04 -4.66 0.88
CA ALA A 127 -17.58 -5.70 -0.03
C ALA A 127 -17.56 -5.09 -1.43
N THR A 128 -16.37 -4.63 -1.86
CA THR A 128 -16.22 -4.09 -3.21
C THR A 128 -16.46 -5.24 -4.17
N ALA A 129 -17.43 -5.10 -5.05
CA ALA A 129 -17.90 -6.15 -5.95
C ALA A 129 -16.79 -6.81 -6.81
N ASN A 130 -15.59 -6.24 -6.81
CA ASN A 130 -14.39 -6.74 -7.48
C ASN A 130 -13.11 -6.59 -6.63
N GLY A 131 -13.21 -6.61 -5.34
CA GLY A 131 -12.25 -6.35 -4.26
C GLY A 131 -10.82 -6.84 -4.37
N ILE A 132 -10.15 -6.64 -5.49
CA ILE A 132 -8.74 -6.98 -5.67
C ILE A 132 -7.84 -5.91 -5.07
N LEU A 133 -8.16 -4.63 -5.28
CA LEU A 133 -7.40 -3.51 -4.74
C LEU A 133 -7.97 -3.04 -3.40
N LEU A 134 -7.08 -2.62 -2.51
CA LEU A 134 -7.44 -2.01 -1.24
C LEU A 134 -6.60 -0.77 -0.99
N PHE A 135 -7.22 0.42 -1.00
CA PHE A 135 -6.55 1.71 -0.83
C PHE A 135 -5.27 1.85 -1.67
N PRO A 136 -5.33 1.72 -3.01
CA PRO A 136 -4.13 1.88 -3.84
C PRO A 136 -3.54 3.27 -3.64
N GLY A 137 -2.22 3.34 -3.37
CA GLY A 137 -1.53 4.59 -3.09
C GLY A 137 -0.89 5.23 -4.32
N LYS A 138 -0.38 4.41 -5.23
CA LYS A 138 0.31 4.88 -6.44
C LYS A 138 0.06 3.94 -7.60
N VAL A 139 0.02 4.50 -8.78
CA VAL A 139 0.19 3.81 -10.06
C VAL A 139 1.36 4.44 -10.79
N GLU A 140 2.14 3.62 -11.51
CA GLU A 140 3.23 4.07 -12.38
C GLU A 140 3.18 3.34 -13.69
N VAL A 141 3.60 4.00 -14.77
CA VAL A 141 3.58 3.48 -16.15
C VAL A 141 5.00 3.15 -16.57
N PHE A 142 5.21 2.00 -17.18
CA PHE A 142 6.48 1.70 -17.83
C PHE A 142 6.31 0.96 -19.16
N GLN A 143 7.29 1.09 -20.02
CA GLN A 143 7.37 0.46 -21.32
C GLN A 143 8.46 -0.60 -21.32
N ASN A 144 8.17 -1.78 -21.85
CA ASN A 144 9.15 -2.80 -22.15
C ASN A 144 8.95 -3.34 -23.58
N GLU A 145 9.70 -4.37 -23.99
CA GLU A 145 9.60 -4.98 -25.31
C GLU A 145 8.20 -5.58 -25.62
N GLN A 146 7.44 -5.93 -24.58
CA GLN A 146 6.10 -6.52 -24.70
C GLN A 146 4.98 -5.47 -24.74
N GLY A 147 5.30 -4.19 -24.50
CA GLY A 147 4.36 -3.09 -24.50
C GLY A 147 4.35 -2.27 -23.22
N GLU A 148 3.25 -1.55 -23.00
CA GLU A 148 3.03 -0.72 -21.83
C GLU A 148 2.43 -1.52 -20.68
N TRP A 149 2.98 -1.31 -19.49
CA TRP A 149 2.62 -1.95 -18.22
C TRP A 149 2.38 -0.94 -17.12
N LEU A 150 1.64 -1.36 -16.11
CA LEU A 150 1.37 -0.56 -14.92
C LEU A 150 1.93 -1.29 -13.69
N VAL A 151 2.51 -0.50 -12.79
CA VAL A 151 2.85 -0.94 -11.44
C VAL A 151 1.90 -0.23 -10.48
N VAL A 152 1.20 -1.01 -9.65
CA VAL A 152 0.26 -0.48 -8.66
C VAL A 152 0.74 -0.82 -7.27
N ALA A 153 0.94 0.21 -6.44
CA ALA A 153 1.08 0.02 -5.00
C ALA A 153 -0.32 -0.22 -4.40
N ASP A 154 -0.63 -1.48 -4.13
CA ASP A 154 -1.87 -1.91 -3.48
C ASP A 154 -1.68 -1.83 -1.96
N THR A 155 -1.62 -0.58 -1.48
CA THR A 155 -1.13 -0.16 -0.16
C THR A 155 -1.84 -0.86 0.98
N GLY A 156 -3.17 -0.91 0.94
CA GLY A 156 -3.96 -1.56 2.00
C GLY A 156 -3.80 -3.08 2.05
N ASN A 157 -3.36 -3.70 0.95
CA ASN A 157 -3.03 -5.12 0.86
C ASN A 157 -1.53 -5.41 1.04
N ASN A 158 -0.71 -4.42 1.36
CA ASN A 158 0.73 -4.56 1.61
C ASN A 158 1.48 -5.28 0.47
N ARG A 159 1.16 -4.95 -0.78
CA ARG A 159 1.72 -5.60 -1.97
C ARG A 159 1.89 -4.65 -3.15
N ILE A 160 2.71 -5.09 -4.10
CA ILE A 160 2.89 -4.43 -5.39
C ILE A 160 2.33 -5.35 -6.48
N LEU A 161 1.55 -4.80 -7.39
CA LEU A 161 1.02 -5.50 -8.55
C LEU A 161 1.69 -4.97 -9.83
N VAL A 162 2.09 -5.88 -10.71
CA VAL A 162 2.46 -5.55 -12.09
C VAL A 162 1.33 -6.05 -12.98
N ILE A 163 0.71 -5.13 -13.72
CA ILE A 163 -0.49 -5.41 -14.52
C ILE A 163 -0.33 -4.89 -15.95
N ASP A 164 -0.99 -5.51 -16.90
CA ASP A 164 -1.07 -4.97 -18.25
C ASP A 164 -2.12 -3.83 -18.33
N THR A 165 -2.15 -3.09 -19.42
CA THR A 165 -3.07 -1.96 -19.61
C THR A 165 -4.54 -2.38 -19.74
N THR A 166 -4.84 -3.67 -19.81
CA THR A 166 -6.21 -4.23 -19.80
C THR A 166 -6.64 -4.70 -18.41
N GLY A 167 -5.72 -4.61 -17.42
CA GLY A 167 -5.98 -4.93 -16.02
C GLY A 167 -5.60 -6.35 -15.60
N ASN A 168 -5.00 -7.18 -16.46
CA ASN A 168 -4.58 -8.52 -16.07
C ASN A 168 -3.29 -8.45 -15.24
N VAL A 169 -3.32 -9.06 -14.06
CA VAL A 169 -2.16 -9.11 -13.16
C VAL A 169 -1.16 -10.15 -13.66
N GLN A 170 0.08 -9.71 -13.85
CA GLN A 170 1.20 -10.56 -14.24
C GLN A 170 2.04 -10.99 -13.04
N HIS A 171 2.25 -10.07 -12.09
CA HIS A 171 2.98 -10.36 -10.86
C HIS A 171 2.26 -9.80 -9.64
N VAL A 172 2.20 -10.63 -8.60
CA VAL A 172 1.84 -10.23 -7.24
C VAL A 172 3.10 -10.33 -6.38
N ILE A 173 3.52 -9.23 -5.77
CA ILE A 173 4.77 -9.14 -5.02
C ILE A 173 4.45 -8.68 -3.61
N GLY A 174 4.71 -9.52 -2.62
CA GLY A 174 4.22 -9.33 -1.25
C GLY A 174 2.83 -9.93 -1.05
N GLY A 175 2.20 -9.64 0.08
CA GLY A 175 0.89 -10.20 0.45
C GLY A 175 0.19 -9.41 1.54
N CYS A 176 -1.03 -9.81 1.88
CA CYS A 176 -1.93 -9.06 2.77
C CYS A 176 -1.38 -8.79 4.18
N ASN A 177 -0.48 -9.63 4.68
CA ASN A 177 0.10 -9.45 6.01
C ASN A 177 1.26 -8.46 5.97
N PRO A 178 1.19 -7.35 6.73
CA PRO A 178 2.29 -6.39 6.80
C PRO A 178 3.55 -7.02 7.39
N GLY A 179 4.70 -6.46 7.04
CA GLY A 179 5.97 -6.87 7.60
C GLY A 179 7.16 -6.32 6.83
N PHE A 180 8.37 -6.52 7.39
CA PHE A 180 9.63 -6.08 6.81
C PHE A 180 10.49 -7.30 6.51
N LYS A 181 10.43 -7.81 5.26
CA LYS A 181 11.16 -9.02 4.85
C LYS A 181 11.58 -8.95 3.39
N ASP A 182 12.87 -9.20 3.15
CA ASP A 182 13.42 -9.44 1.82
C ASP A 182 13.17 -10.90 1.39
N GLY A 183 13.19 -11.17 0.09
CA GLY A 183 13.02 -12.53 -0.44
C GLY A 183 12.49 -12.57 -1.85
N ASN A 184 11.98 -13.71 -2.28
CA ASN A 184 11.25 -13.83 -3.53
C ASN A 184 9.88 -13.14 -3.45
N PHE A 185 9.18 -13.00 -4.58
CA PHE A 185 7.90 -12.30 -4.67
C PHE A 185 6.85 -12.78 -3.66
N LYS A 186 6.79 -14.10 -3.39
CA LYS A 186 5.84 -14.71 -2.46
C LYS A 186 6.22 -14.46 -0.99
N ASN A 187 7.52 -14.45 -0.67
CA ASN A 187 8.01 -14.41 0.71
C ASN A 187 8.36 -13.01 1.20
N ALA A 188 8.51 -12.06 0.28
CA ALA A 188 8.75 -10.67 0.61
C ALA A 188 7.52 -10.09 1.33
N LYS A 189 7.77 -9.17 2.27
CA LYS A 189 6.72 -8.44 2.97
C LYS A 189 6.97 -6.95 2.91
N PHE A 190 5.89 -6.20 2.77
CA PHE A 190 5.84 -4.74 2.84
C PHE A 190 4.90 -4.31 3.97
N ASN A 191 4.94 -3.04 4.31
CA ASN A 191 3.99 -2.42 5.23
C ASN A 191 3.55 -1.06 4.68
N ALA A 192 2.32 -1.00 4.18
CA ALA A 192 1.75 0.15 3.51
C ALA A 192 2.67 0.75 2.42
N PRO A 193 3.13 -0.04 1.41
CA PRO A 193 3.96 0.47 0.33
C PRO A 193 3.17 1.54 -0.44
N HIS A 194 3.81 2.68 -0.74
CA HIS A 194 3.12 3.81 -1.36
C HIS A 194 3.74 4.18 -2.72
N GLY A 195 4.77 4.99 -2.75
CA GLY A 195 5.41 5.43 -3.98
C GLY A 195 6.16 4.32 -4.69
N VAL A 196 6.09 4.32 -6.01
CA VAL A 196 6.84 3.40 -6.87
C VAL A 196 7.44 4.15 -8.05
N CYS A 197 8.64 3.76 -8.46
CA CYS A 197 9.24 4.19 -9.72
C CYS A 197 10.03 3.05 -10.37
N ILE A 198 10.29 3.17 -11.67
CA ILE A 198 10.91 2.11 -12.45
C ILE A 198 12.23 2.59 -13.04
N LEU A 199 13.25 1.75 -12.93
CA LEU A 199 14.51 1.90 -13.61
C LEU A 199 14.87 0.57 -14.28
N ASP A 200 14.83 0.54 -15.61
CA ASP A 200 15.07 -0.64 -16.45
C ASP A 200 14.17 -1.82 -16.03
N THR A 201 14.70 -2.91 -15.49
CA THR A 201 13.95 -4.09 -15.01
C THR A 201 13.72 -4.09 -13.51
N SER A 202 13.97 -2.98 -12.85
CA SER A 202 13.83 -2.84 -11.39
C SER A 202 12.74 -1.85 -11.03
N ILE A 203 11.91 -2.22 -10.03
CA ILE A 203 10.94 -1.32 -9.41
C ILE A 203 11.50 -0.93 -8.04
N TYR A 204 11.57 0.37 -7.76
CA TYR A 204 11.86 0.89 -6.43
C TYR A 204 10.55 1.26 -5.74
N VAL A 205 10.43 0.93 -4.46
CA VAL A 205 9.21 1.08 -3.67
C VAL A 205 9.51 1.85 -2.39
N ALA A 206 8.75 2.89 -2.12
CA ALA A 206 8.67 3.52 -0.81
C ALA A 206 7.80 2.66 0.10
N ASP A 207 8.43 1.87 0.95
CA ASP A 207 7.81 0.98 1.93
C ASP A 207 7.54 1.79 3.21
N ASN A 208 6.46 2.56 3.18
CA ASN A 208 6.22 3.74 4.02
C ASN A 208 6.30 3.43 5.51
N GLU A 209 5.48 2.49 6.01
CA GLU A 209 5.43 2.11 7.44
C GLU A 209 6.60 1.20 7.87
N ASN A 210 7.42 0.74 6.92
CA ASN A 210 8.71 0.13 7.20
C ASN A 210 9.86 1.14 7.13
N HIS A 211 9.57 2.40 6.83
CA HIS A 211 10.57 3.48 6.76
C HIS A 211 11.79 3.08 5.90
N ALA A 212 11.51 2.47 4.75
CA ALA A 212 12.55 1.87 3.92
C ALA A 212 12.28 2.02 2.42
N ILE A 213 13.36 1.93 1.63
CA ILE A 213 13.28 1.81 0.18
C ILE A 213 13.60 0.37 -0.21
N ARG A 214 12.69 -0.24 -0.95
CA ARG A 214 12.82 -1.61 -1.43
C ARG A 214 13.04 -1.62 -2.93
N LYS A 215 13.87 -2.56 -3.39
CA LYS A 215 14.11 -2.82 -4.81
C LYS A 215 13.53 -4.17 -5.18
N ILE A 216 12.68 -4.20 -6.18
CA ILE A 216 12.13 -5.40 -6.81
C ILE A 216 12.89 -5.62 -8.11
N ASP A 217 13.54 -6.75 -8.25
CA ASP A 217 14.18 -7.19 -9.49
C ASP A 217 13.22 -8.12 -10.24
N LEU A 218 12.67 -7.67 -11.36
CA LEU A 218 11.67 -8.43 -12.13
C LEU A 218 12.27 -9.66 -12.82
N VAL A 219 13.57 -9.65 -13.13
CA VAL A 219 14.26 -10.78 -13.77
C VAL A 219 14.56 -11.88 -12.75
N LYS A 220 15.17 -11.50 -11.61
CA LYS A 220 15.50 -12.45 -10.54
C LYS A 220 14.29 -12.83 -9.68
N LYS A 221 13.18 -12.11 -9.82
CA LYS A 221 11.96 -12.23 -9.00
C LYS A 221 12.25 -12.12 -7.51
N THR A 222 13.04 -11.12 -7.12
CA THR A 222 13.45 -10.89 -5.73
C THR A 222 13.18 -9.47 -5.27
N VAL A 223 12.97 -9.31 -3.97
CA VAL A 223 12.85 -8.02 -3.27
C VAL A 223 14.00 -7.89 -2.30
N THR A 224 14.66 -6.73 -2.30
CA THR A 224 15.77 -6.40 -1.40
C THR A 224 15.60 -4.98 -0.85
N THR A 225 16.02 -4.75 0.40
CA THR A 225 16.08 -3.42 1.00
C THR A 225 17.35 -2.71 0.55
N VAL A 226 17.20 -1.48 0.01
CA VAL A 226 18.32 -0.67 -0.50
C VAL A 226 18.60 0.57 0.35
N ALA A 227 17.65 1.01 1.18
CA ALA A 227 17.85 1.99 2.25
C ALA A 227 16.76 1.82 3.30
N GLY A 228 17.03 2.20 4.55
CA GLY A 228 16.09 2.10 5.66
C GLY A 228 16.36 0.95 6.62
N THR A 229 16.13 1.20 7.90
CA THR A 229 16.41 0.26 9.00
C THR A 229 15.22 -0.63 9.36
N GLY A 230 14.04 -0.35 8.83
CA GLY A 230 12.78 -1.02 9.21
C GLY A 230 12.05 -0.37 10.38
N VAL A 231 12.61 0.70 10.95
CA VAL A 231 12.01 1.50 12.03
C VAL A 231 12.14 2.98 11.72
N GLN A 232 11.20 3.77 12.21
CA GLN A 232 11.19 5.23 12.03
C GLN A 232 12.49 5.85 12.55
N GLY A 233 13.13 6.64 11.69
CA GLY A 233 14.36 7.36 12.01
C GLY A 233 14.15 8.85 12.24
N HIS A 234 15.11 9.47 12.92
CA HIS A 234 15.17 10.91 13.15
C HIS A 234 16.48 11.51 12.61
N ASP A 235 17.01 10.94 11.54
CA ASP A 235 18.18 11.45 10.85
C ASP A 235 17.75 12.50 9.80
N TYR A 236 18.26 13.72 9.90
CA TYR A 236 17.96 14.84 9.00
C TYR A 236 19.10 15.12 8.00
N VAL A 237 20.19 14.36 8.07
CA VAL A 237 21.39 14.59 7.27
C VAL A 237 21.67 13.41 6.34
N GLY A 238 21.68 12.21 6.87
CA GLY A 238 22.01 11.01 6.14
C GLY A 238 23.50 10.84 5.86
N GLY A 239 23.82 10.07 4.82
CA GLY A 239 25.20 9.79 4.39
C GLY A 239 25.65 8.37 4.68
N LYS A 240 24.80 7.54 5.26
CA LYS A 240 25.04 6.11 5.45
C LYS A 240 24.63 5.32 4.22
N VAL A 241 25.02 4.06 4.16
CA VAL A 241 24.80 3.16 3.03
C VAL A 241 23.75 2.10 3.38
N GLY A 242 22.81 1.89 2.46
CA GLY A 242 21.88 0.78 2.51
C GLY A 242 21.04 0.74 3.80
N LYS A 243 21.01 -0.43 4.43
CA LYS A 243 20.20 -0.68 5.64
C LYS A 243 20.65 0.07 6.89
N ASP A 244 21.82 0.69 6.86
CA ASP A 244 22.32 1.49 7.99
C ASP A 244 21.78 2.92 7.97
N GLN A 245 21.17 3.34 6.85
CA GLN A 245 20.55 4.65 6.73
C GLN A 245 19.11 4.63 7.27
N ALA A 246 18.89 5.29 8.38
CA ALA A 246 17.56 5.50 8.93
C ALA A 246 16.76 6.50 8.06
N LEU A 247 15.50 6.17 7.77
CA LEU A 247 14.54 7.02 7.06
C LEU A 247 13.29 7.23 7.92
N SER A 248 12.47 8.22 7.57
CA SER A 248 11.20 8.49 8.23
C SER A 248 10.09 8.67 7.20
N SER A 249 9.20 7.69 7.09
CA SER A 249 8.00 7.72 6.23
C SER A 249 8.32 8.19 4.79
N PRO A 250 9.10 7.43 4.01
CA PRO A 250 9.30 7.71 2.60
C PRO A 250 7.96 7.56 1.87
N TRP A 251 7.58 8.57 1.07
CA TRP A 251 6.24 8.62 0.48
C TRP A 251 6.23 8.31 -1.02
N ASP A 252 7.06 8.99 -1.80
CA ASP A 252 7.15 8.79 -3.25
C ASP A 252 8.59 8.83 -3.75
N LEU A 253 8.79 8.34 -4.96
CA LEU A 253 10.08 8.12 -5.58
C LEU A 253 10.09 8.61 -7.03
N ALA A 254 11.22 9.16 -7.48
CA ALA A 254 11.43 9.46 -8.90
C ALA A 254 12.89 9.27 -9.29
N ILE A 255 13.15 8.82 -10.51
CA ILE A 255 14.51 8.67 -11.04
C ILE A 255 14.94 9.96 -11.74
N TYR A 256 16.05 10.52 -11.32
CA TYR A 256 16.81 11.53 -12.05
C TYR A 256 18.03 10.91 -12.69
N ARG A 257 18.12 10.97 -14.02
CA ARG A 257 19.30 10.53 -14.77
C ARG A 257 20.30 11.69 -14.85
N HIS A 258 21.18 11.74 -13.85
CA HIS A 258 22.21 12.77 -13.74
C HIS A 258 23.31 12.57 -14.79
N LYS A 259 23.60 13.60 -15.55
CA LYS A 259 24.72 13.55 -16.52
C LYS A 259 26.04 13.77 -15.78
N TYR A 260 26.87 12.75 -15.76
CA TYR A 260 28.18 12.75 -15.12
C TYR A 260 29.26 12.30 -16.13
N GLU A 261 30.23 13.18 -16.39
CA GLU A 261 31.26 12.98 -17.43
C GLU A 261 30.64 12.61 -18.80
N LYS A 262 30.94 11.40 -19.31
CA LYS A 262 30.42 10.87 -20.57
C LYS A 262 29.23 9.92 -20.38
N SER A 263 28.83 9.64 -19.14
CA SER A 263 27.76 8.71 -18.78
C SER A 263 26.56 9.43 -18.18
N THR A 264 25.47 8.67 -18.00
CA THR A 264 24.29 9.11 -17.29
C THR A 264 24.09 8.20 -16.09
N VAL A 265 24.16 8.78 -14.90
CA VAL A 265 24.09 8.05 -13.63
C VAL A 265 22.68 8.21 -13.03
N PRO A 266 22.00 7.13 -12.70
CA PRO A 266 20.69 7.22 -12.07
C PRO A 266 20.82 7.58 -10.57
N VAL A 267 20.05 8.59 -10.17
CA VAL A 267 19.88 9.01 -8.78
C VAL A 267 18.39 8.83 -8.42
N LEU A 268 18.12 8.11 -7.37
CA LEU A 268 16.76 7.92 -6.87
C LEU A 268 16.45 9.07 -5.89
N LEU A 269 15.54 9.95 -6.29
CA LEU A 269 14.98 10.98 -5.42
C LEU A 269 13.87 10.39 -4.57
N ILE A 270 13.79 10.78 -3.31
CA ILE A 270 12.87 10.25 -2.31
C ILE A 270 12.18 11.41 -1.60
N ALA A 271 10.88 11.49 -1.67
CA ALA A 271 10.09 12.36 -0.81
C ALA A 271 9.96 11.70 0.57
N VAL A 272 10.61 12.29 1.57
CA VAL A 272 10.61 11.78 2.95
C VAL A 272 9.71 12.69 3.79
N ALA A 273 8.45 12.29 3.90
CA ALA A 273 7.40 13.08 4.56
C ALA A 273 7.71 13.32 6.05
N GLY A 274 8.20 12.30 6.75
CA GLY A 274 8.44 12.37 8.19
C GLY A 274 9.62 13.25 8.63
N THR A 275 10.52 13.65 7.71
CA THR A 275 11.56 14.65 8.00
C THR A 275 11.37 15.94 7.21
N HIS A 276 10.26 16.10 6.50
CA HIS A 276 9.98 17.28 5.68
C HIS A 276 11.11 17.60 4.69
N GLN A 277 11.63 16.55 4.00
CA GLN A 277 12.80 16.67 3.14
C GLN A 277 12.65 15.87 1.85
N ILE A 278 13.45 16.26 0.83
CA ILE A 278 13.74 15.39 -0.32
C ILE A 278 15.14 14.82 -0.12
N TRP A 279 15.25 13.51 -0.28
CA TRP A 279 16.49 12.75 -0.16
C TRP A 279 16.92 12.21 -1.51
N ALA A 280 18.18 11.82 -1.62
CA ALA A 280 18.75 11.14 -2.78
C ALA A 280 19.47 9.86 -2.35
N LEU A 281 19.14 8.75 -3.01
CA LEU A 281 19.90 7.51 -2.96
C LEU A 281 20.71 7.40 -4.26
N PHE A 282 22.02 7.37 -4.15
CA PHE A 282 22.93 7.26 -5.29
C PHE A 282 23.08 5.79 -5.67
N LEU A 283 22.65 5.42 -6.89
CA LEU A 283 22.69 4.03 -7.34
C LEU A 283 24.05 3.64 -7.91
N GLU A 284 24.86 4.62 -8.29
CA GLU A 284 26.22 4.49 -8.79
C GLU A 284 27.10 5.61 -8.23
N ASP A 285 28.44 5.46 -8.29
CA ASP A 285 29.38 6.49 -7.91
C ASP A 285 29.21 7.71 -8.81
N THR A 286 29.10 8.91 -8.23
CA THR A 286 28.90 10.13 -8.99
C THR A 286 29.37 11.38 -8.25
N THR A 287 29.50 12.48 -8.97
CA THR A 287 29.70 13.82 -8.41
C THR A 287 28.49 14.68 -8.75
N TRP A 288 27.93 15.34 -7.75
CA TRP A 288 26.77 16.22 -7.92
C TRP A 288 26.95 17.50 -7.13
N TRP A 289 26.13 18.47 -7.28
CA TRP A 289 26.15 19.82 -6.70
C TRP A 289 27.47 20.24 -6.01
N LYS A 290 28.07 21.32 -6.45
CA LYS A 290 29.34 21.85 -5.91
C LYS A 290 30.51 20.83 -5.91
N ASN A 291 30.50 19.91 -6.88
CA ASN A 291 31.53 18.88 -7.04
C ASN A 291 31.65 17.92 -5.83
N ARG A 292 30.58 17.72 -5.08
CA ARG A 292 30.56 16.74 -3.98
C ARG A 292 30.46 15.32 -4.55
N GLU A 293 31.35 14.46 -4.11
CA GLU A 293 31.40 13.05 -4.47
C GLU A 293 30.42 12.25 -3.62
N TYR A 294 29.74 11.29 -4.24
CA TYR A 294 28.82 10.34 -3.61
C TYR A 294 29.14 8.93 -4.10
N LYS A 295 29.21 7.99 -3.17
CA LYS A 295 29.38 6.58 -3.47
C LYS A 295 28.04 5.86 -3.67
N ALA A 296 28.05 4.81 -4.48
CA ALA A 296 26.90 3.95 -4.67
C ALA A 296 26.33 3.44 -3.34
N GLY A 297 25.02 3.47 -3.19
CA GLY A 297 24.30 3.07 -1.98
C GLY A 297 24.20 4.15 -0.90
N VAL A 298 24.89 5.27 -1.00
CA VAL A 298 24.76 6.40 -0.05
C VAL A 298 23.38 7.04 -0.22
N CYS A 299 22.70 7.25 0.90
CA CYS A 299 21.42 7.94 0.95
C CYS A 299 21.53 9.16 1.85
N VAL A 300 21.13 10.35 1.36
CA VAL A 300 21.38 11.63 2.03
C VAL A 300 20.28 12.63 1.75
N ALA A 301 19.97 13.49 2.73
CA ALA A 301 19.08 14.63 2.54
C ALA A 301 19.71 15.64 1.57
N ILE A 302 18.97 16.04 0.55
CA ILE A 302 19.47 17.00 -0.44
C ILE A 302 18.71 18.33 -0.42
N VAL A 303 17.43 18.33 -0.03
CA VAL A 303 16.60 19.53 0.06
C VAL A 303 15.72 19.44 1.30
N GLY A 304 15.55 20.54 1.98
CA GLY A 304 14.71 20.69 3.16
C GLY A 304 15.51 20.94 4.43
N SER A 305 14.99 21.83 5.27
CA SER A 305 15.59 22.17 6.59
C SER A 305 15.20 21.19 7.69
N GLY A 306 14.22 20.32 7.43
CA GLY A 306 13.58 19.48 8.44
C GLY A 306 12.50 20.21 9.27
N ARG A 307 12.25 21.49 9.00
CA ARG A 307 11.15 22.24 9.61
C ARG A 307 9.92 22.19 8.72
N GLU A 308 8.78 22.01 9.31
CA GLU A 308 7.50 22.05 8.63
C GLU A 308 7.11 23.50 8.29
N GLU A 309 7.50 23.95 7.12
CA GLU A 309 7.29 25.30 6.61
C GLU A 309 7.12 25.29 5.08
N ASN A 310 6.43 26.28 4.53
CA ASN A 310 6.37 26.54 3.09
C ASN A 310 7.42 27.60 2.67
N ARG A 311 8.71 27.35 2.94
CA ARG A 311 9.77 28.32 2.66
C ARG A 311 10.53 27.99 1.38
N ASN A 312 10.37 28.83 0.36
CA ASN A 312 11.22 28.77 -0.83
C ASN A 312 12.62 29.30 -0.51
N ASN A 313 13.67 28.71 -1.10
CA ASN A 313 15.03 29.15 -0.87
C ASN A 313 15.96 28.75 -2.03
N SER A 314 16.99 29.58 -2.28
CA SER A 314 18.06 29.24 -3.21
C SER A 314 19.10 28.28 -2.62
N TYR A 315 19.15 28.15 -1.30
CA TYR A 315 19.97 27.17 -0.60
C TYR A 315 19.10 25.97 -0.23
N PRO A 316 19.41 24.78 -0.74
CA PRO A 316 18.53 23.61 -0.62
C PRO A 316 18.18 23.25 0.85
N HIS A 317 19.16 23.28 1.76
CA HIS A 317 18.94 22.94 3.17
C HIS A 317 18.34 24.07 4.01
N ALA A 318 18.11 25.26 3.42
CA ALA A 318 17.38 26.35 4.07
C ALA A 318 15.93 26.48 3.58
N ALA A 319 15.52 25.67 2.61
CA ALA A 319 14.12 25.56 2.22
C ALA A 319 13.35 24.81 3.32
N GLY A 320 12.18 25.31 3.70
CA GLY A 320 11.23 24.57 4.53
C GLY A 320 10.25 23.83 3.64
N LEU A 321 9.95 22.58 3.95
CA LEU A 321 8.95 21.76 3.27
C LEU A 321 7.91 21.28 4.29
N ALA A 322 6.70 20.99 3.84
CA ALA A 322 5.63 20.54 4.70
C ALA A 322 5.04 19.21 4.19
N GLN A 323 5.64 18.11 4.61
CA GLN A 323 5.30 16.74 4.21
C GLN A 323 5.32 16.53 2.69
N PRO A 324 6.50 16.62 2.03
CA PRO A 324 6.60 16.35 0.61
C PRO A 324 6.12 14.94 0.32
N SER A 325 5.23 14.81 -0.66
CA SER A 325 4.55 13.57 -1.03
C SER A 325 4.87 13.19 -2.48
N GLY A 326 3.95 13.37 -3.43
CA GLY A 326 4.17 13.01 -4.82
C GLY A 326 5.36 13.72 -5.46
N LEU A 327 6.12 13.00 -6.27
CA LEU A 327 7.35 13.48 -6.89
C LEU A 327 7.43 13.07 -8.36
N THR A 328 7.78 14.00 -9.25
CA THR A 328 8.04 13.73 -10.67
C THR A 328 9.24 14.50 -11.18
N VAL A 329 10.05 13.87 -12.03
CA VAL A 329 11.26 14.47 -12.63
C VAL A 329 11.00 14.82 -14.08
N VAL A 330 11.37 16.06 -14.45
CA VAL A 330 11.39 16.53 -15.83
C VAL A 330 12.85 16.54 -16.29
N GLN A 331 13.25 15.44 -16.90
CA GLN A 331 14.65 15.16 -17.23
C GLN A 331 15.27 16.23 -18.14
N GLU A 332 14.55 16.65 -19.18
CA GLU A 332 15.01 17.65 -20.16
C GLU A 332 15.16 19.05 -19.57
N LYS A 333 14.37 19.39 -18.56
CA LYS A 333 14.45 20.67 -17.84
C LYS A 333 15.36 20.62 -16.63
N LYS A 334 15.78 19.42 -16.21
CA LYS A 334 16.56 19.17 -14.99
C LYS A 334 15.88 19.73 -13.75
N VAL A 335 14.59 19.52 -13.63
CA VAL A 335 13.79 19.92 -12.46
C VAL A 335 12.97 18.76 -11.93
N ALA A 336 12.63 18.82 -10.66
CA ALA A 336 11.65 17.93 -10.05
C ALA A 336 10.49 18.77 -9.52
N PHE A 337 9.25 18.35 -9.83
CA PHE A 337 8.06 18.88 -9.20
C PHE A 337 7.62 17.95 -8.08
N PHE A 338 7.12 18.53 -7.00
CA PHE A 338 6.61 17.76 -5.88
C PHE A 338 5.37 18.41 -5.26
N ALA A 339 4.49 17.57 -4.74
CA ALA A 339 3.39 17.97 -3.89
C ALA A 339 3.92 18.21 -2.47
N ASP A 340 3.72 19.39 -1.94
CA ASP A 340 4.04 19.78 -0.57
C ASP A 340 2.72 19.81 0.22
N SER A 341 2.31 18.62 0.68
CA SER A 341 0.90 18.32 0.98
C SER A 341 0.33 19.14 2.10
N GLU A 342 1.06 19.30 3.21
CA GLU A 342 0.61 20.07 4.37
C GLU A 342 0.62 21.58 4.12
N SER A 343 1.37 22.07 3.13
CA SER A 343 1.30 23.46 2.67
C SER A 343 0.27 23.65 1.56
N SER A 344 -0.38 22.59 1.09
CA SER A 344 -1.33 22.62 -0.02
C SER A 344 -0.76 23.29 -1.27
N ALA A 345 0.47 22.93 -1.63
CA ALA A 345 1.22 23.54 -2.72
C ALA A 345 1.83 22.52 -3.68
N ILE A 346 2.08 22.96 -4.91
CA ILE A 346 3.01 22.33 -5.83
C ILE A 346 4.25 23.18 -5.95
N ARG A 347 5.42 22.56 -5.75
CA ARG A 347 6.71 23.23 -5.72
C ARG A 347 7.69 22.56 -6.68
N CYS A 348 8.79 23.22 -6.97
CA CYS A 348 9.80 22.79 -7.92
C CYS A 348 11.20 22.87 -7.32
N ILE A 349 12.03 21.86 -7.62
CA ILE A 349 13.45 21.82 -7.31
C ILE A 349 14.23 21.92 -8.61
N ASP A 350 15.15 22.87 -8.70
CA ASP A 350 16.18 22.90 -9.74
C ASP A 350 17.26 21.85 -9.40
N LEU A 351 17.34 20.78 -10.18
CA LEU A 351 18.27 19.67 -9.95
C LEU A 351 19.73 20.00 -10.33
N GLN A 352 19.99 21.20 -10.82
CA GLN A 352 21.36 21.67 -11.07
C GLN A 352 21.99 22.31 -9.83
N ASN A 353 21.19 22.92 -8.96
CA ASN A 353 21.69 23.71 -7.82
C ASN A 353 20.90 23.51 -6.51
N GLY A 354 19.75 22.82 -6.55
CA GLY A 354 18.92 22.54 -5.39
C GLY A 354 17.99 23.68 -4.99
N ARG A 355 17.84 24.74 -5.79
CA ARG A 355 16.90 25.83 -5.50
C ARG A 355 15.48 25.31 -5.47
N VAL A 356 14.74 25.71 -4.43
CA VAL A 356 13.29 25.42 -4.29
C VAL A 356 12.49 26.67 -4.59
N SER A 357 11.47 26.52 -5.39
CA SER A 357 10.54 27.60 -5.78
C SER A 357 9.08 27.12 -5.76
N ALA A 358 8.15 28.07 -5.50
CA ALA A 358 6.73 27.83 -5.62
C ALA A 358 6.33 27.69 -7.09
N VAL A 359 5.34 26.85 -7.36
CA VAL A 359 4.68 26.73 -8.65
C VAL A 359 3.24 27.24 -8.53
N CYS A 360 2.43 26.62 -7.66
CA CYS A 360 1.09 27.12 -7.34
C CYS A 360 0.62 26.61 -5.97
N GLY A 361 -0.43 27.26 -5.44
CA GLY A 361 -0.98 26.96 -4.12
C GLY A 361 -0.23 27.66 -2.99
N ALA A 362 -0.58 27.29 -1.76
CA ALA A 362 -0.05 27.82 -0.50
C ALA A 362 -0.22 29.33 -0.26
N ASN A 363 0.36 29.79 0.84
CA ASN A 363 0.46 31.22 1.20
C ASN A 363 1.86 31.76 0.89
N ARG A 364 1.96 33.08 0.71
CA ARG A 364 3.26 33.76 0.62
C ARG A 364 4.00 33.81 1.93
N ASN A 365 3.27 33.78 3.07
CA ASN A 365 3.87 33.62 4.39
C ASN A 365 4.26 32.16 4.60
N PRO A 366 5.57 31.84 4.74
CA PRO A 366 6.02 30.45 4.83
C PRO A 366 5.58 29.72 6.11
N ALA A 367 5.16 30.43 7.14
CA ALA A 367 4.65 29.87 8.39
C ALA A 367 3.14 29.58 8.35
N ASP A 368 2.44 30.06 7.33
CA ASP A 368 1.00 29.84 7.18
C ASP A 368 0.74 28.59 6.32
N LEU A 369 0.44 27.50 6.99
CA LEU A 369 0.10 26.20 6.38
C LEU A 369 -1.42 25.94 6.35
N HIS A 370 -2.25 26.99 6.58
CA HIS A 370 -3.71 26.88 6.60
C HIS A 370 -4.39 27.54 5.39
N ASP A 371 -3.60 28.07 4.45
CA ASP A 371 -4.13 28.72 3.25
C ASP A 371 -4.39 27.68 2.14
N TYR A 372 -5.35 26.82 2.38
CA TYR A 372 -5.85 25.81 1.44
C TYR A 372 -7.24 26.18 0.92
N GLY A 373 -7.69 25.50 -0.12
CA GLY A 373 -9.02 25.71 -0.69
C GLY A 373 -9.19 24.98 -2.02
N ASP A 374 -10.12 25.47 -2.83
CA ASP A 374 -10.43 24.92 -4.14
C ASP A 374 -10.69 26.03 -5.14
N SER A 375 -9.62 26.62 -5.67
CA SER A 375 -9.71 27.69 -6.68
C SER A 375 -8.70 27.48 -7.79
N ASP A 376 -9.15 27.66 -9.01
CA ASP A 376 -8.27 27.76 -10.17
C ASP A 376 -7.62 29.14 -10.23
N GLY A 377 -6.40 29.23 -10.76
CA GLY A 377 -5.69 30.50 -10.86
C GLY A 377 -4.19 30.32 -11.10
N ALA A 378 -3.46 31.42 -11.11
CA ALA A 378 -2.02 31.43 -11.27
C ALA A 378 -1.31 31.53 -9.92
N GLN A 379 -0.27 30.74 -9.73
CA GLN A 379 0.59 30.77 -8.55
C GLN A 379 -0.22 30.73 -7.22
N TYR A 380 -0.08 31.73 -6.36
CA TYR A 380 -0.77 31.83 -5.07
C TYR A 380 -2.27 32.09 -5.14
N ALA A 381 -2.80 32.48 -6.33
CA ALA A 381 -4.25 32.62 -6.53
C ALA A 381 -4.93 31.25 -6.67
N ALA A 382 -4.20 30.23 -7.12
CA ALA A 382 -4.68 28.86 -7.08
C ALA A 382 -4.72 28.37 -5.64
N LYS A 383 -5.78 27.61 -5.30
CA LYS A 383 -5.88 26.91 -4.01
C LYS A 383 -6.06 25.42 -4.25
N LEU A 384 -5.30 24.65 -3.51
CA LEU A 384 -5.32 23.21 -3.45
C LEU A 384 -5.68 22.77 -2.02
N GLN A 385 -6.00 21.51 -1.84
CA GLN A 385 -6.22 20.97 -0.50
C GLN A 385 -5.54 19.59 -0.38
N HIS A 386 -4.43 19.57 0.33
CA HIS A 386 -3.64 18.35 0.60
C HIS A 386 -3.35 17.51 -0.65
N PRO A 387 -2.70 18.06 -1.70
CA PRO A 387 -2.37 17.33 -2.92
C PRO A 387 -1.34 16.23 -2.61
N LEU A 388 -1.53 15.01 -3.14
CA LEU A 388 -0.63 13.88 -2.89
C LEU A 388 0.13 13.41 -4.13
N GLY A 389 -0.42 13.54 -5.33
CA GLY A 389 0.19 13.00 -6.54
C GLY A 389 0.52 14.07 -7.57
N VAL A 390 1.66 13.90 -8.24
CA VAL A 390 2.07 14.74 -9.39
C VAL A 390 2.65 13.87 -10.50
N THR A 391 2.39 14.24 -11.76
CA THR A 391 3.03 13.62 -12.92
C THR A 391 3.24 14.62 -14.05
N TRP A 392 4.32 14.44 -14.80
CA TRP A 392 4.70 15.32 -15.90
C TRP A 392 4.15 14.84 -17.25
N HIS A 393 3.47 15.72 -17.98
CA HIS A 393 3.05 15.49 -19.36
C HIS A 393 3.92 16.30 -20.33
N SER A 394 4.83 15.61 -21.02
CA SER A 394 5.84 16.24 -21.87
C SER A 394 5.24 16.99 -23.06
N LYS A 395 4.23 16.41 -23.74
CA LYS A 395 3.58 17.02 -24.91
C LYS A 395 2.86 18.31 -24.59
N GLU A 396 2.24 18.41 -23.41
CA GLU A 396 1.50 19.60 -22.99
C GLU A 396 2.35 20.59 -22.19
N ASN A 397 3.59 20.26 -21.86
CA ASN A 397 4.44 21.04 -20.97
C ASN A 397 3.74 21.39 -19.65
N ALA A 398 3.09 20.39 -19.06
CA ALA A 398 2.21 20.58 -17.92
C ALA A 398 2.44 19.50 -16.83
N VAL A 399 2.15 19.87 -15.59
CA VAL A 399 2.07 18.95 -14.45
C VAL A 399 0.60 18.66 -14.15
N TYR A 400 0.23 17.40 -14.11
CA TYR A 400 -1.05 16.96 -13.57
C TYR A 400 -0.92 16.67 -12.08
N VAL A 401 -1.94 17.03 -11.32
CA VAL A 401 -1.95 16.99 -9.85
C VAL A 401 -3.20 16.26 -9.37
N ALA A 402 -3.03 15.31 -8.48
CA ALA A 402 -4.11 14.79 -7.65
C ALA A 402 -4.32 15.75 -6.48
N ASP A 403 -5.34 16.60 -6.58
CA ASP A 403 -5.77 17.52 -5.53
C ASP A 403 -6.69 16.75 -4.57
N THR A 404 -6.07 15.97 -3.71
CA THR A 404 -6.64 14.79 -3.03
C THR A 404 -7.88 15.12 -2.22
N TYR A 405 -7.80 16.11 -1.32
CA TYR A 405 -8.93 16.46 -0.46
C TYR A 405 -9.99 17.33 -1.16
N ASN A 406 -9.71 17.80 -2.37
CA ASN A 406 -10.72 18.38 -3.26
C ASN A 406 -11.35 17.36 -4.20
N HIS A 407 -10.91 16.09 -4.16
CA HIS A 407 -11.41 15.01 -5.03
C HIS A 407 -11.30 15.34 -6.52
N LYS A 408 -10.20 15.99 -6.92
CA LYS A 408 -9.99 16.53 -8.26
C LYS A 408 -8.66 16.14 -8.87
N ILE A 409 -8.64 16.19 -10.20
CA ILE A 409 -7.39 16.22 -10.96
C ILE A 409 -7.26 17.62 -11.57
N LYS A 410 -6.17 18.30 -11.24
CA LYS A 410 -5.84 19.62 -11.77
C LYS A 410 -4.63 19.55 -12.70
N ARG A 411 -4.52 20.52 -13.61
CA ARG A 411 -3.41 20.68 -14.55
C ARG A 411 -2.75 22.03 -14.34
N ILE A 412 -1.43 22.03 -14.25
CA ILE A 412 -0.63 23.24 -14.11
C ILE A 412 0.19 23.43 -15.38
N ASP A 413 -0.03 24.56 -16.03
CA ASP A 413 0.87 25.06 -17.07
C ASP A 413 2.15 25.60 -16.41
N VAL A 414 3.28 24.94 -16.63
CA VAL A 414 4.52 25.30 -15.92
C VAL A 414 5.16 26.60 -16.42
N THR A 415 4.73 27.11 -17.58
CA THR A 415 5.23 28.39 -18.11
C THR A 415 4.56 29.56 -17.42
N THR A 416 3.26 29.46 -17.19
CA THR A 416 2.44 30.54 -16.58
C THR A 416 2.20 30.36 -15.09
N GLY A 417 2.39 29.14 -14.57
CA GLY A 417 1.98 28.74 -13.23
C GLY A 417 0.47 28.70 -13.04
N PHE A 418 -0.32 28.66 -14.13
CA PHE A 418 -1.77 28.61 -14.06
C PHE A 418 -2.25 27.18 -13.78
N CYS A 419 -2.95 27.01 -12.67
CA CYS A 419 -3.56 25.76 -12.24
C CYS A 419 -5.05 25.77 -12.59
N LYS A 420 -5.52 24.71 -13.27
CA LYS A 420 -6.90 24.55 -13.71
C LYS A 420 -7.43 23.18 -13.33
N THR A 421 -8.66 23.13 -12.83
CA THR A 421 -9.42 21.89 -12.64
C THR A 421 -9.74 21.26 -13.98
N MET A 422 -9.33 20.00 -14.17
CA MET A 422 -9.61 19.24 -15.39
C MET A 422 -10.71 18.21 -15.17
N TYR A 423 -10.67 17.48 -14.05
CA TYR A 423 -11.60 16.40 -13.75
C TYR A 423 -11.98 16.40 -12.26
N GLY A 424 -13.20 15.94 -11.97
CA GLY A 424 -13.77 15.90 -10.63
C GLY A 424 -14.62 17.13 -10.32
N ASN A 425 -15.62 16.98 -9.44
CA ASN A 425 -16.54 18.05 -9.04
C ASN A 425 -16.37 18.45 -7.57
N GLY A 426 -15.33 17.94 -6.89
CA GLY A 426 -15.08 18.21 -5.47
C GLY A 426 -16.04 17.50 -4.51
N LYS A 427 -16.80 16.52 -5.00
CA LYS A 427 -17.68 15.65 -4.17
C LYS A 427 -17.44 14.20 -4.54
N PRO A 428 -17.38 13.28 -3.57
CA PRO A 428 -17.30 11.86 -3.86
C PRO A 428 -18.58 11.40 -4.57
N ASP A 429 -18.41 10.65 -5.65
CA ASP A 429 -19.53 10.04 -6.39
C ASP A 429 -19.06 8.70 -6.95
N GLU A 430 -19.79 7.64 -6.70
CA GLU A 430 -19.44 6.27 -7.06
C GLU A 430 -19.34 6.01 -8.58
N LYS A 431 -19.95 6.84 -9.42
CA LYS A 431 -20.01 6.58 -10.86
C LYS A 431 -18.91 7.22 -11.70
N PHE A 432 -18.55 8.47 -11.41
CA PHE A 432 -17.72 9.27 -12.33
C PHE A 432 -16.60 10.06 -11.65
N LEU A 433 -16.49 10.00 -10.33
CA LEU A 433 -15.67 10.91 -9.57
C LEU A 433 -14.64 10.19 -8.74
N PHE A 434 -13.73 10.98 -8.19
CA PHE A 434 -12.66 10.52 -7.35
C PHE A 434 -13.06 10.60 -5.87
N ASP A 435 -12.49 9.70 -5.07
CA ASP A 435 -12.52 9.78 -3.62
C ASP A 435 -11.09 9.70 -3.07
N GLU A 436 -10.56 10.86 -2.71
CA GLU A 436 -9.17 11.06 -2.29
C GLU A 436 -8.17 10.41 -3.28
N PRO A 437 -8.14 10.87 -4.55
CA PRO A 437 -7.15 10.39 -5.50
C PRO A 437 -5.76 10.73 -5.00
N SER A 438 -4.82 9.77 -5.08
CA SER A 438 -3.46 9.99 -4.59
C SER A 438 -2.43 9.91 -5.72
N GLY A 439 -1.80 8.77 -5.94
CA GLY A 439 -0.78 8.65 -6.96
C GLY A 439 -1.33 8.69 -8.38
N ILE A 440 -0.66 9.42 -9.25
CA ILE A 440 -1.02 9.54 -10.66
C ILE A 440 0.20 9.27 -11.55
N ALA A 441 -0.05 8.72 -12.75
CA ALA A 441 0.97 8.51 -13.77
C ALA A 441 0.38 8.73 -15.15
N ILE A 442 1.21 9.10 -16.11
CA ILE A 442 0.79 9.40 -17.47
C ILE A 442 1.53 8.55 -18.49
N SER A 443 0.78 7.96 -19.42
CA SER A 443 1.30 7.46 -20.68
C SER A 443 1.29 8.59 -21.70
N SER A 444 2.43 9.25 -21.86
CA SER A 444 2.57 10.36 -22.80
C SER A 444 2.38 9.92 -24.27
N GLU A 445 2.63 8.66 -24.59
CA GLU A 445 2.43 8.14 -25.95
C GLU A 445 0.94 7.99 -26.29
N ARG A 446 0.15 7.51 -25.34
CA ARG A 446 -1.28 7.23 -25.50
C ARG A 446 -2.18 8.37 -25.05
N ASP A 447 -1.63 9.41 -24.41
CA ASP A 447 -2.36 10.51 -23.75
C ASP A 447 -3.40 9.97 -22.73
N LEU A 448 -3.00 8.93 -21.96
CA LEU A 448 -3.78 8.32 -20.90
C LEU A 448 -3.19 8.68 -19.54
N LEU A 449 -4.05 9.17 -18.64
CA LEU A 449 -3.69 9.43 -17.24
C LEU A 449 -4.29 8.33 -16.37
N TYR A 450 -3.46 7.65 -15.60
CA TYR A 450 -3.85 6.65 -14.62
C TYR A 450 -3.86 7.28 -13.24
N VAL A 451 -4.91 7.03 -12.47
CA VAL A 451 -5.13 7.62 -11.15
C VAL A 451 -5.42 6.53 -10.13
N ALA A 452 -4.64 6.46 -9.07
CA ALA A 452 -4.97 5.66 -7.90
C ALA A 452 -6.08 6.39 -7.12
N ASP A 453 -7.31 5.92 -7.29
CA ASP A 453 -8.51 6.46 -6.64
C ASP A 453 -8.72 5.73 -5.30
N THR A 454 -7.99 6.22 -4.28
CA THR A 454 -7.64 5.48 -3.08
C THR A 454 -8.85 4.97 -2.30
N ASN A 455 -9.79 5.84 -1.94
CA ASN A 455 -10.94 5.43 -1.15
C ASN A 455 -12.02 4.71 -1.97
N ASN A 456 -11.97 4.79 -3.31
CA ASN A 456 -12.77 3.97 -4.21
C ASN A 456 -12.13 2.61 -4.51
N HIS A 457 -10.97 2.31 -3.92
CA HIS A 457 -10.25 1.04 -4.10
C HIS A 457 -10.02 0.66 -5.57
N ALA A 458 -9.71 1.65 -6.41
CA ALA A 458 -9.68 1.50 -7.85
C ALA A 458 -8.50 2.24 -8.51
N VAL A 459 -8.18 1.84 -9.73
CA VAL A 459 -7.39 2.66 -10.65
C VAL A 459 -8.34 3.21 -11.71
N LYS A 460 -8.39 4.53 -11.84
CA LYS A 460 -9.12 5.21 -12.90
C LYS A 460 -8.20 5.49 -14.09
N VAL A 461 -8.76 5.43 -15.29
CA VAL A 461 -8.08 5.75 -16.55
C VAL A 461 -8.81 6.91 -17.20
N ILE A 462 -8.10 7.99 -17.43
CA ILE A 462 -8.59 9.19 -18.11
C ILE A 462 -7.95 9.25 -19.49
N ASP A 463 -8.77 9.21 -20.53
CA ASP A 463 -8.35 9.53 -21.91
C ASP A 463 -8.43 11.05 -22.06
N ILE A 464 -7.26 11.70 -22.06
CA ILE A 464 -7.16 13.17 -22.08
C ILE A 464 -7.75 13.75 -23.36
N LYS A 465 -7.61 13.06 -24.51
CA LYS A 465 -8.14 13.51 -25.80
C LYS A 465 -9.63 13.37 -25.91
N LYS A 466 -10.19 12.26 -25.38
CA LYS A 466 -11.63 11.99 -25.43
C LYS A 466 -12.38 12.58 -24.25
N GLU A 467 -11.67 13.09 -23.25
CA GLU A 467 -12.22 13.58 -21.98
C GLU A 467 -13.11 12.53 -21.28
N THR A 468 -12.73 11.24 -21.35
CA THR A 468 -13.49 10.15 -20.74
C THR A 468 -12.75 9.55 -19.56
N ILE A 469 -13.50 9.14 -18.55
CA ILE A 469 -12.99 8.49 -17.35
C ILE A 469 -13.59 7.08 -17.27
N THR A 470 -12.73 6.09 -17.10
CA THR A 470 -13.13 4.70 -16.91
C THR A 470 -12.44 4.10 -15.70
N THR A 471 -12.97 3.00 -15.16
CA THR A 471 -12.30 2.24 -14.10
C THR A 471 -11.57 1.06 -14.74
N LEU A 472 -10.28 0.92 -14.44
CA LEU A 472 -9.50 -0.23 -14.85
C LEU A 472 -9.96 -1.47 -14.05
N LEU A 473 -10.54 -2.44 -14.74
CA LEU A 473 -10.94 -3.69 -14.11
C LEU A 473 -9.71 -4.56 -13.91
N VAL A 474 -9.15 -4.54 -12.70
CA VAL A 474 -8.03 -5.41 -12.36
C VAL A 474 -8.51 -6.84 -12.21
N LYS A 475 -7.83 -7.77 -12.88
CA LYS A 475 -8.15 -9.20 -12.89
C LYS A 475 -6.90 -9.97 -12.48
N ILE A 476 -6.97 -10.65 -11.36
CA ILE A 476 -6.04 -11.72 -11.09
C ILE A 476 -6.60 -12.93 -11.85
N SER A 477 -6.18 -13.12 -13.10
CA SER A 477 -6.28 -14.45 -13.71
C SER A 477 -5.70 -15.38 -12.67
N THR A 478 -6.28 -16.56 -12.47
CA THR A 478 -5.61 -17.59 -11.67
C THR A 478 -4.20 -17.67 -12.22
N ILE A 479 -3.30 -16.87 -11.65
CA ILE A 479 -1.88 -16.98 -11.92
C ILE A 479 -1.66 -18.43 -11.60
N GLU A 480 -1.10 -19.19 -12.54
CA GLU A 480 -0.43 -20.40 -12.16
C GLU A 480 0.51 -19.96 -11.05
N VAL A 481 0.00 -20.07 -9.83
CA VAL A 481 0.84 -19.96 -8.67
C VAL A 481 1.81 -21.09 -8.92
N ASP A 482 3.04 -20.75 -9.26
CA ASP A 482 4.19 -21.68 -9.20
C ASP A 482 4.37 -21.99 -7.71
N SER A 483 3.31 -22.51 -7.16
CA SER A 483 3.20 -23.09 -5.85
C SER A 483 3.37 -24.59 -6.08
N SER A 484 4.59 -25.06 -5.94
CA SER A 484 4.72 -26.40 -5.39
C SER A 484 3.69 -26.47 -4.24
N PRO A 485 2.72 -27.38 -4.31
CA PRO A 485 1.66 -27.44 -3.31
C PRO A 485 2.29 -27.57 -1.94
N GLU A 486 1.85 -26.75 -0.99
CA GLU A 486 2.40 -26.74 0.39
C GLU A 486 2.30 -28.12 1.02
N THR A 487 1.32 -28.92 0.55
CA THR A 487 1.12 -30.30 1.01
C THR A 487 0.57 -31.13 -0.14
N ILE A 488 1.20 -32.25 -0.42
CA ILE A 488 0.74 -33.25 -1.39
C ILE A 488 0.13 -34.41 -0.61
N TYR A 489 -1.10 -34.73 -0.93
CA TYR A 489 -1.81 -35.90 -0.40
C TYR A 489 -1.87 -36.98 -1.48
N THR A 490 -1.68 -38.24 -1.11
CA THR A 490 -1.77 -39.36 -2.03
C THR A 490 -2.81 -40.35 -1.52
N PHE A 491 -3.71 -40.77 -2.41
CA PHE A 491 -4.70 -41.81 -2.12
C PHE A 491 -4.72 -42.84 -3.23
N ASP A 492 -5.07 -44.04 -2.88
CA ASP A 492 -5.26 -45.14 -3.81
C ASP A 492 -6.70 -45.64 -3.72
N THR A 493 -7.27 -46.05 -4.85
CA THR A 493 -8.57 -46.69 -4.94
C THR A 493 -8.59 -47.74 -6.05
N ALA A 494 -9.57 -48.62 -6.05
CA ALA A 494 -9.74 -49.61 -7.08
C ALA A 494 -11.16 -49.51 -7.68
N ILE A 495 -11.27 -49.62 -9.00
CA ILE A 495 -12.52 -49.69 -9.73
C ILE A 495 -12.53 -50.90 -10.67
N CYS A 496 -13.69 -51.35 -11.08
CA CYS A 496 -13.84 -52.47 -12.00
C CYS A 496 -13.12 -52.24 -13.33
N GLU A 497 -12.45 -53.28 -13.86
CA GLU A 497 -11.84 -53.28 -15.19
C GLU A 497 -12.82 -52.92 -16.31
N LYS A 498 -14.12 -53.20 -16.15
CA LYS A 498 -15.17 -52.84 -17.09
C LYS A 498 -15.56 -51.36 -17.05
N GLY A 499 -14.81 -50.57 -16.25
CA GLY A 499 -15.08 -49.16 -16.02
C GLY A 499 -16.21 -48.94 -15.01
N GLY A 500 -16.60 -47.68 -14.84
CA GLY A 500 -17.63 -47.28 -13.89
C GLY A 500 -17.62 -45.81 -13.51
N GLU A 501 -18.10 -45.53 -12.29
CA GLU A 501 -18.19 -44.17 -11.76
C GLU A 501 -17.42 -44.06 -10.44
N LEU A 502 -16.56 -43.06 -10.33
CA LEU A 502 -15.83 -42.71 -9.13
C LEU A 502 -16.29 -41.35 -8.61
N ASN A 503 -16.79 -41.32 -7.39
CA ASN A 503 -17.25 -40.13 -6.70
C ASN A 503 -16.32 -39.85 -5.50
N ILE A 504 -15.69 -38.67 -5.46
CA ILE A 504 -14.76 -38.29 -4.42
C ILE A 504 -15.27 -37.04 -3.69
N LEU A 505 -15.31 -37.12 -2.38
CA LEU A 505 -15.55 -35.98 -1.49
C LEU A 505 -14.35 -35.75 -0.60
N PHE A 506 -14.00 -34.48 -0.39
CA PHE A 506 -12.94 -34.12 0.54
C PHE A 506 -13.51 -33.45 1.79
N ASP A 507 -13.00 -33.88 2.95
CA ASP A 507 -13.26 -33.28 4.24
C ASP A 507 -11.95 -32.66 4.75
N VAL A 508 -11.90 -31.35 4.82
CA VAL A 508 -10.67 -30.61 5.17
C VAL A 508 -10.73 -30.21 6.64
N THR A 509 -9.75 -30.65 7.38
CA THR A 509 -9.55 -30.31 8.80
C THR A 509 -8.14 -29.73 9.00
N PHE A 510 -7.92 -29.04 10.11
CA PHE A 510 -6.66 -28.39 10.40
C PHE A 510 -6.02 -28.98 11.66
N SER A 511 -4.68 -29.12 11.66
CA SER A 511 -3.92 -29.53 12.84
C SER A 511 -3.87 -28.45 13.93
N GLU A 512 -3.93 -27.18 13.53
CA GLU A 512 -4.05 -26.05 14.44
C GLU A 512 -5.50 -25.88 14.90
N ARG A 513 -5.72 -25.82 16.23
CA ARG A 513 -7.07 -25.79 16.84
C ARG A 513 -7.90 -24.59 16.46
N ASP A 514 -7.25 -23.43 16.16
CA ASP A 514 -7.93 -22.16 15.90
C ASP A 514 -8.13 -21.89 14.40
N LEU A 515 -7.66 -22.78 13.53
CA LEU A 515 -7.79 -22.65 12.08
C LEU A 515 -9.03 -23.39 11.59
N LYS A 516 -9.92 -22.72 10.85
CA LYS A 516 -11.16 -23.29 10.28
C LYS A 516 -11.33 -22.84 8.84
N LEU A 517 -12.04 -23.63 8.03
CA LEU A 517 -12.47 -23.18 6.71
C LEU A 517 -13.35 -21.96 6.86
N ASN A 518 -13.14 -20.95 6.02
CA ASN A 518 -14.00 -19.79 5.95
C ASN A 518 -15.31 -20.18 5.24
N SER A 519 -16.44 -20.15 5.97
CA SER A 519 -17.76 -20.48 5.43
C SER A 519 -18.28 -19.48 4.40
N GLU A 520 -17.73 -18.25 4.37
CA GLU A 520 -18.15 -17.18 3.47
C GLU A 520 -17.26 -17.05 2.23
N ALA A 521 -16.11 -17.73 2.22
CA ALA A 521 -15.20 -17.74 1.08
C ALA A 521 -15.44 -18.95 0.18
N PRO A 522 -15.34 -18.82 -1.16
CA PRO A 522 -15.47 -19.94 -2.06
C PRO A 522 -14.33 -20.94 -1.87
N GLN A 523 -14.67 -22.18 -1.51
CA GLN A 523 -13.78 -23.31 -1.41
C GLN A 523 -13.91 -24.12 -2.70
N LYS A 524 -12.87 -24.23 -3.51
CA LYS A 524 -12.97 -24.78 -4.88
C LYS A 524 -12.06 -25.97 -5.10
N TRP A 525 -12.49 -26.85 -6.00
CA TRP A 525 -11.63 -27.89 -6.54
C TRP A 525 -11.54 -27.82 -8.07
N ILE A 526 -10.41 -28.31 -8.59
CA ILE A 526 -10.15 -28.51 -10.02
C ILE A 526 -9.61 -29.92 -10.19
N VAL A 527 -10.15 -30.71 -11.12
CA VAL A 527 -9.69 -32.06 -11.42
C VAL A 527 -9.03 -32.11 -12.81
N ASN A 528 -7.84 -32.68 -12.86
CA ASN A 528 -7.12 -33.00 -14.07
C ASN A 528 -7.14 -34.51 -14.28
N LEU A 529 -7.69 -34.95 -15.40
CA LEU A 529 -7.77 -36.35 -15.80
C LEU A 529 -6.43 -36.84 -16.37
N PRO A 530 -6.19 -38.16 -16.46
CA PRO A 530 -4.93 -38.69 -16.96
C PRO A 530 -4.62 -38.23 -18.40
N LYS A 531 -3.40 -37.76 -18.64
CA LYS A 531 -2.99 -37.11 -19.91
C LYS A 531 -3.06 -37.98 -21.17
N ASN A 532 -3.05 -39.30 -21.04
CA ASN A 532 -2.98 -40.26 -22.17
C ASN A 532 -4.11 -41.29 -22.18
N SER A 533 -5.26 -41.02 -21.58
CA SER A 533 -6.35 -42.00 -21.44
C SER A 533 -7.59 -41.52 -22.15
N SER A 534 -7.87 -42.11 -23.34
CA SER A 534 -9.13 -41.87 -24.06
C SER A 534 -10.31 -42.45 -23.25
N GLY A 535 -11.40 -41.70 -23.15
CA GLY A 535 -12.65 -42.17 -22.54
C GLY A 535 -12.86 -41.76 -21.08
N TRP A 536 -11.85 -41.21 -20.40
CA TRP A 536 -12.03 -40.63 -19.07
C TRP A 536 -12.77 -39.29 -19.17
N THR A 537 -13.86 -39.15 -18.42
CA THR A 537 -14.63 -37.89 -18.39
C THR A 537 -15.01 -37.52 -16.96
N ALA A 538 -14.94 -36.24 -16.64
CA ALA A 538 -15.49 -35.70 -15.39
C ALA A 538 -16.80 -34.97 -15.67
N VAL A 539 -17.79 -35.10 -14.80
CA VAL A 539 -19.07 -34.39 -14.88
C VAL A 539 -18.85 -32.87 -14.86
N ALA A 540 -17.89 -32.43 -14.07
CA ALA A 540 -17.37 -31.07 -14.08
C ALA A 540 -15.84 -31.11 -13.85
N GLN A 541 -15.09 -30.22 -14.50
CA GLN A 541 -13.65 -30.11 -14.27
C GLN A 541 -13.31 -29.21 -13.07
N LYS A 542 -14.26 -28.44 -12.57
CA LYS A 542 -14.13 -27.57 -11.39
C LYS A 542 -15.47 -27.48 -10.66
N GLY A 543 -15.41 -27.29 -9.35
CA GLY A 543 -16.59 -27.16 -8.51
C GLY A 543 -16.26 -26.62 -7.13
N GLU A 544 -17.25 -26.59 -6.27
CA GLU A 544 -17.11 -26.23 -4.85
C GLU A 544 -16.72 -27.43 -4.02
N LEU A 545 -15.98 -27.22 -2.93
CA LEU A 545 -15.48 -28.29 -2.04
C LEU A 545 -16.61 -29.14 -1.45
N SER A 546 -17.79 -28.56 -1.26
CA SER A 546 -19.01 -29.23 -0.78
C SER A 546 -19.59 -30.25 -1.77
N ASN A 547 -19.24 -30.13 -3.06
CA ASN A 547 -19.76 -30.96 -4.12
C ASN A 547 -18.82 -32.12 -4.44
N PRO A 548 -19.33 -33.32 -4.71
CA PRO A 548 -18.52 -34.46 -5.11
C PRO A 548 -17.87 -34.22 -6.49
N ILE A 549 -16.68 -34.76 -6.65
CA ILE A 549 -16.01 -34.88 -7.94
C ILE A 549 -16.44 -36.21 -8.54
N SER A 550 -17.24 -36.17 -9.59
CA SER A 550 -17.77 -37.37 -10.27
C SER A 550 -17.01 -37.61 -11.58
N ILE A 551 -16.36 -38.77 -11.70
CA ILE A 551 -15.52 -39.16 -12.83
C ILE A 551 -16.05 -40.48 -13.40
N LYS A 552 -16.28 -40.50 -14.72
CA LYS A 552 -16.53 -41.72 -15.48
C LYS A 552 -15.20 -42.32 -15.91
N VAL A 553 -14.97 -43.55 -15.47
CA VAL A 553 -13.79 -44.36 -15.78
C VAL A 553 -14.16 -45.30 -16.92
N PRO A 554 -13.43 -45.30 -18.05
CA PRO A 554 -13.71 -46.23 -19.16
C PRO A 554 -13.32 -47.67 -18.82
N GLU A 555 -13.71 -48.61 -19.63
CA GLU A 555 -13.19 -49.96 -19.61
C GLU A 555 -11.68 -49.96 -19.89
N GLY A 556 -10.91 -50.69 -19.07
CA GLY A 556 -9.46 -50.71 -19.17
C GLY A 556 -8.82 -51.56 -18.06
N ASN A 557 -7.50 -51.61 -18.11
CA ASN A 557 -6.70 -52.26 -17.07
C ASN A 557 -5.50 -51.38 -16.72
N GLY A 558 -4.94 -51.58 -15.55
CA GLY A 558 -3.76 -50.87 -15.06
C GLY A 558 -4.07 -49.77 -14.04
N SER A 559 -3.05 -48.97 -13.77
CA SER A 559 -3.10 -47.90 -12.77
C SER A 559 -3.03 -46.55 -13.45
N HIS A 560 -3.94 -45.68 -13.10
CA HIS A 560 -4.07 -44.31 -13.63
C HIS A 560 -4.02 -43.30 -12.50
N GLU A 561 -3.48 -42.12 -12.75
CA GLU A 561 -3.41 -41.04 -11.77
C GLU A 561 -4.25 -39.85 -12.23
N ILE A 562 -5.10 -39.38 -11.35
CA ILE A 562 -5.77 -38.09 -11.48
C ILE A 562 -5.17 -37.10 -10.48
N GLN A 563 -5.20 -35.83 -10.81
CA GLN A 563 -4.73 -34.76 -9.94
C GLN A 563 -5.90 -33.86 -9.58
N VAL A 564 -6.12 -33.66 -8.28
CA VAL A 564 -7.13 -32.72 -7.79
C VAL A 564 -6.41 -31.60 -7.05
N THR A 565 -6.64 -30.37 -7.50
CA THR A 565 -6.18 -29.17 -6.80
C THR A 565 -7.32 -28.60 -6.00
N LEU A 566 -7.11 -28.36 -4.70
CA LEU A 566 -8.06 -27.70 -3.84
C LEU A 566 -7.56 -26.29 -3.50
N ASP A 567 -8.33 -25.28 -3.85
CA ASP A 567 -8.12 -23.90 -3.44
C ASP A 567 -9.08 -23.59 -2.30
N ILE A 568 -8.53 -23.45 -1.10
CA ILE A 568 -9.28 -23.23 0.13
C ILE A 568 -8.86 -21.95 0.82
N VAL A 569 -9.76 -21.36 1.58
CA VAL A 569 -9.45 -20.24 2.47
C VAL A 569 -9.71 -20.69 3.90
N ALA A 570 -8.65 -20.68 4.69
CA ALA A 570 -8.69 -21.01 6.11
C ALA A 570 -8.51 -19.76 6.95
N CYS A 571 -9.32 -19.58 7.98
CA CYS A 571 -9.28 -18.40 8.84
C CYS A 571 -9.02 -18.79 10.31
N LYS A 572 -8.16 -18.00 10.96
CA LYS A 572 -8.10 -17.83 12.41
C LYS A 572 -9.02 -16.65 12.78
N THR A 573 -9.17 -16.39 14.07
CA THR A 573 -9.97 -15.27 14.58
C THR A 573 -9.54 -13.90 14.02
N THR A 574 -8.29 -13.76 13.60
CA THR A 574 -7.70 -12.48 13.19
C THR A 574 -7.21 -12.43 11.74
N GLU A 575 -7.15 -13.57 11.05
CA GLU A 575 -6.61 -13.61 9.67
C GLU A 575 -7.18 -14.77 8.87
N CYS A 576 -7.30 -14.57 7.55
CA CYS A 576 -7.67 -15.61 6.59
C CYS A 576 -6.50 -15.89 5.64
N LEU A 577 -6.15 -17.16 5.48
CA LEU A 577 -5.03 -17.64 4.67
C LEU A 577 -5.57 -18.48 3.51
N PRO A 578 -5.34 -18.08 2.25
CA PRO A 578 -5.57 -18.97 1.12
C PRO A 578 -4.52 -20.08 1.13
N LYS A 579 -4.96 -21.31 0.95
CA LYS A 579 -4.09 -22.49 0.84
C LYS A 579 -4.45 -23.27 -0.41
N ARG A 580 -3.42 -23.79 -1.09
CA ARG A 580 -3.58 -24.69 -2.23
C ARG A 580 -3.02 -26.06 -1.86
N LEU A 581 -3.88 -27.08 -1.99
CA LEU A 581 -3.53 -28.47 -1.71
C LEU A 581 -3.55 -29.25 -3.02
N LEU A 582 -2.61 -30.16 -3.21
CA LEU A 582 -2.60 -31.11 -4.33
C LEU A 582 -2.91 -32.50 -3.80
N VAL A 583 -3.89 -33.14 -4.41
CA VAL A 583 -4.23 -34.53 -4.15
C VAL A 583 -3.93 -35.37 -5.40
N LEU A 584 -3.02 -36.29 -5.29
CA LEU A 584 -2.73 -37.30 -6.29
C LEU A 584 -3.55 -38.55 -5.96
N TYR A 585 -4.42 -38.95 -6.88
CA TYR A 585 -5.34 -40.06 -6.70
C TYR A 585 -5.00 -41.16 -7.70
N ARG A 586 -4.45 -42.28 -7.20
CA ARG A 586 -4.15 -43.46 -8.02
C ARG A 586 -5.38 -44.35 -8.08
N ILE A 587 -5.80 -44.71 -9.27
CA ILE A 587 -6.98 -45.52 -9.56
C ILE A 587 -6.51 -46.80 -10.27
N ASP A 588 -6.64 -47.95 -9.58
CA ASP A 588 -6.31 -49.26 -10.14
C ASP A 588 -7.57 -49.90 -10.72
N GLN A 589 -7.54 -50.25 -12.00
CA GLN A 589 -8.62 -51.01 -12.63
C GLN A 589 -8.37 -52.49 -12.46
N LYS A 590 -9.25 -53.16 -11.71
CA LYS A 590 -9.07 -54.59 -11.29
C LYS A 590 -10.33 -55.40 -11.47
N ALA A 591 -10.17 -56.68 -11.85
CA ALA A 591 -11.25 -57.65 -11.83
C ALA A 591 -11.84 -57.79 -10.43
N GLY A 592 -13.17 -57.81 -10.30
CA GLY A 592 -13.85 -57.98 -9.01
C GLY A 592 -13.99 -56.72 -8.15
N ALA A 593 -13.44 -55.59 -8.58
CA ALA A 593 -13.73 -54.31 -7.94
C ALA A 593 -15.12 -53.78 -8.28
N SER A 594 -15.65 -52.81 -7.53
CA SER A 594 -16.97 -52.22 -7.76
C SER A 594 -17.00 -51.30 -9.01
N ASN A 595 -18.10 -51.27 -9.73
CA ASN A 595 -18.33 -50.36 -10.84
C ASN A 595 -18.68 -48.94 -10.36
N VAL A 596 -19.13 -48.78 -9.12
CA VAL A 596 -19.44 -47.48 -8.51
C VAL A 596 -18.65 -47.39 -7.21
N VAL A 597 -17.79 -46.43 -7.12
CA VAL A 597 -16.94 -46.18 -5.95
C VAL A 597 -17.25 -44.77 -5.44
N THR A 598 -17.64 -44.67 -4.18
CA THR A 598 -17.84 -43.37 -3.51
C THR A 598 -16.96 -43.31 -2.29
N GLU A 599 -16.09 -42.33 -2.25
CA GLU A 599 -15.10 -42.16 -1.16
C GLU A 599 -15.14 -40.76 -0.57
N LYS A 600 -15.08 -40.70 0.76
CA LYS A 600 -14.86 -39.49 1.51
C LYS A 600 -13.45 -39.52 2.09
N LYS A 601 -12.57 -38.58 1.67
CA LYS A 601 -11.19 -38.52 2.11
C LYS A 601 -10.97 -37.32 3.03
N GLN A 602 -10.37 -37.59 4.19
CA GLN A 602 -10.01 -36.54 5.15
C GLN A 602 -8.63 -36.00 4.82
N LEU A 603 -8.52 -34.67 4.72
CA LEU A 603 -7.27 -33.94 4.54
C LEU A 603 -6.97 -33.15 5.81
N ILE A 604 -5.86 -33.47 6.46
CA ILE A 604 -5.40 -32.75 7.66
C ILE A 604 -4.33 -31.74 7.22
N VAL A 605 -4.69 -30.46 7.21
CA VAL A 605 -3.80 -29.36 6.78
C VAL A 605 -3.00 -28.88 7.98
N LYS A 606 -1.68 -28.79 7.78
CA LYS A 606 -0.74 -28.30 8.80
C LYS A 606 -0.58 -26.80 8.76
#